data_2e3954b9ea6dc1018fffcf829bd7f0a1
#
_entry.id   2e3954b9ea6dc1018fffcf829bd7f0a1
#
_cell.length_a   1.000
_cell.length_b   1.000
_cell.length_c   1.000
_cell.angle_alpha   90.00
_cell.angle_beta   90.00
_cell.angle_gamma   90.00
#
_symmetry.space_group_name_H-M   'P 1'
#
loop_
_entity.id
_entity.type
_entity.pdbx_description
1 polymer ?
#
loop_
_entity_poly.entity_id
_entity_poly.type
_entity_poly.pdbx_seq_one_letter_code
_entity_poly.pdbx_strand_id
1 'polypeptide(L)'
;MEQQQLKKCPIGIQTFEEIINKGYLYIDKTEYVYRMAHGASKYCFLSRPRRFGKSLLTSTLHSYFAGKKDLFRGLAIEKLETEWTEYPVLHFDMSLAKHVDKDTLESMLSFQLSGYEQIYGKSEEAVKLNDRMTSLIMRANEQTGRQVVVLIDEYDAPLLDVMHEETDLPVLRNVMRNFYSPLKACDPYLRFVFLTGITKFSQLSIFSELNNILNISMLKPYAAICGITQEEMQEQMTAYIERLAVSQEMSKEETLQKLKEKYDGYHFTWPSPDIYNPFSLLNAFANDELNNYWFGSGTPTYLIEMLRKFHVLPSQLGGSMQAMAADFDAPTEKMEGIVPLLYQSGYFTIKDYNKLAELYTLDIPNGEIRIGLMRSLLPGYLAHNTLKGNTTIARMYLAIAGGDMDGALRLLQEFLSTVPYCDNTNYEGHYQQLFYIIFSLFGMYVDVEVRTPKGRVDVVMRVAGKLYVIELKLGRSAEAAMAQINLKQYPERFSLSGLQVVKVGINFDVEKHTLGDWVIGE
;
A
#
# COMPACT_ATOMS: atom_id res chain seq x y z
N MET A 1 -7.18 -20.51 -35.63
CA MET A 1 -6.99 -20.58 -34.16
C MET A 1 -8.07 -19.74 -33.55
N GLU A 2 -9.04 -20.34 -32.85
CA GLU A 2 -10.04 -19.57 -32.08
C GLU A 2 -9.27 -18.70 -31.07
N GLN A 3 -9.46 -17.39 -31.13
CA GLN A 3 -8.97 -16.48 -30.10
C GLN A 3 -9.68 -16.88 -28.81
N GLN A 4 -9.00 -17.60 -27.95
CA GLN A 4 -9.51 -17.94 -26.62
C GLN A 4 -9.79 -16.61 -25.92
N GLN A 5 -11.06 -16.29 -25.72
CA GLN A 5 -11.49 -15.02 -25.12
C GLN A 5 -10.90 -14.94 -23.71
N LEU A 6 -10.05 -13.95 -23.45
CA LEU A 6 -9.42 -13.76 -22.15
C LEU A 6 -10.49 -13.58 -21.07
N LYS A 7 -10.28 -14.21 -19.92
CA LYS A 7 -11.13 -14.01 -18.74
C LYS A 7 -11.09 -12.53 -18.33
N LYS A 8 -12.19 -11.98 -17.85
CA LYS A 8 -12.23 -10.60 -17.35
C LYS A 8 -11.46 -10.50 -16.03
N CYS A 9 -10.69 -9.42 -15.85
CA CYS A 9 -10.05 -9.11 -14.57
C CYS A 9 -11.12 -8.70 -13.54
N PRO A 10 -11.11 -9.26 -12.30
CA PRO A 10 -12.12 -8.99 -11.27
C PRO A 10 -11.83 -7.68 -10.54
N ILE A 11 -12.04 -6.53 -11.20
CA ILE A 11 -11.78 -5.23 -10.59
C ILE A 11 -12.91 -4.88 -9.62
N GLY A 12 -12.54 -4.67 -8.35
CA GLY A 12 -13.50 -4.32 -7.29
C GLY A 12 -14.39 -5.48 -6.81
N ILE A 13 -14.18 -6.70 -7.33
CA ILE A 13 -14.92 -7.90 -6.90
C ILE A 13 -14.12 -8.61 -5.80
N GLN A 14 -14.74 -8.77 -4.64
CA GLN A 14 -14.11 -9.39 -3.46
C GLN A 14 -14.72 -10.75 -3.11
N THR A 15 -15.81 -11.13 -3.76
CA THR A 15 -16.55 -12.36 -3.49
C THR A 15 -16.02 -13.50 -4.36
N PHE A 16 -15.37 -14.49 -3.72
CA PHE A 16 -14.79 -15.66 -4.40
C PHE A 16 -15.81 -16.41 -5.27
N GLU A 17 -17.00 -16.68 -4.70
CA GLU A 17 -18.09 -17.36 -5.41
C GLU A 17 -18.51 -16.63 -6.69
N GLU A 18 -18.56 -15.30 -6.65
CA GLU A 18 -18.88 -14.48 -7.84
C GLU A 18 -17.78 -14.59 -8.91
N ILE A 19 -16.52 -14.52 -8.48
CA ILE A 19 -15.36 -14.63 -9.39
C ILE A 19 -15.39 -15.96 -10.12
N ILE A 20 -15.58 -17.06 -9.40
CA ILE A 20 -15.58 -18.41 -9.99
C ILE A 20 -16.81 -18.61 -10.89
N ASN A 21 -18.02 -18.32 -10.39
CA ASN A 21 -19.26 -18.56 -11.12
C ASN A 21 -19.40 -17.74 -12.40
N LYS A 22 -18.85 -16.52 -12.42
CA LYS A 22 -18.86 -15.65 -13.60
C LYS A 22 -17.63 -15.83 -14.50
N GLY A 23 -16.72 -16.74 -14.16
CA GLY A 23 -15.54 -17.06 -14.96
C GLY A 23 -14.52 -15.94 -15.07
N TYR A 24 -14.40 -15.09 -14.04
CA TYR A 24 -13.33 -14.10 -13.97
C TYR A 24 -11.94 -14.75 -13.79
N LEU A 25 -10.89 -13.98 -14.04
CA LEU A 25 -9.53 -14.40 -13.72
C LEU A 25 -9.39 -14.53 -12.19
N TYR A 26 -8.91 -15.69 -11.74
CA TYR A 26 -8.58 -15.93 -10.34
C TYR A 26 -7.13 -16.42 -10.23
N ILE A 27 -6.31 -15.71 -9.50
CA ILE A 27 -4.94 -16.15 -9.18
C ILE A 27 -5.04 -17.07 -7.98
N ASP A 28 -4.73 -18.34 -8.18
CA ASP A 28 -5.00 -19.40 -7.21
C ASP A 28 -4.12 -19.27 -5.95
N LYS A 29 -4.76 -18.97 -4.82
CA LYS A 29 -4.16 -18.92 -3.48
C LYS A 29 -4.71 -20.00 -2.55
N THR A 30 -5.42 -20.99 -3.09
CA THR A 30 -6.15 -21.96 -2.28
C THR A 30 -5.25 -22.93 -1.52
N GLU A 31 -3.99 -23.10 -1.93
CA GLU A 31 -3.00 -23.84 -1.13
C GLU A 31 -2.78 -23.19 0.23
N TYR A 32 -2.77 -21.84 0.31
CA TYR A 32 -2.66 -21.13 1.57
C TYR A 32 -3.90 -21.32 2.44
N VAL A 33 -5.09 -21.39 1.85
CA VAL A 33 -6.35 -21.69 2.55
C VAL A 33 -6.24 -23.06 3.22
N TYR A 34 -5.83 -24.09 2.46
CA TYR A 34 -5.61 -25.43 3.01
C TYR A 34 -4.58 -25.43 4.14
N ARG A 35 -3.44 -24.78 3.93
CA ARG A 35 -2.37 -24.69 4.92
C ARG A 35 -2.81 -24.01 6.22
N MET A 36 -3.65 -22.98 6.16
CA MET A 36 -4.22 -22.34 7.34
C MET A 36 -5.24 -23.24 8.04
N ALA A 37 -6.14 -23.85 7.29
CA ALA A 37 -7.20 -24.69 7.84
C ALA A 37 -6.68 -25.95 8.54
N HIS A 38 -5.52 -26.49 8.09
CA HIS A 38 -4.85 -27.68 8.64
C HIS A 38 -3.58 -27.36 9.45
N GLY A 39 -3.34 -26.06 9.71
CA GLY A 39 -2.20 -25.62 10.52
C GLY A 39 -2.35 -25.93 12.01
N ALA A 40 -1.27 -25.73 12.75
CA ALA A 40 -1.24 -25.98 14.20
C ALA A 40 -2.07 -24.97 15.01
N SER A 41 -2.37 -23.78 14.48
CA SER A 41 -3.17 -22.76 15.16
C SER A 41 -4.52 -22.61 14.49
N LYS A 42 -5.57 -22.61 15.30
CA LYS A 42 -6.91 -22.29 14.84
C LYS A 42 -7.23 -20.79 14.87
N TYR A 43 -6.34 -19.97 15.44
CA TYR A 43 -6.47 -18.51 15.45
C TYR A 43 -5.37 -17.93 14.57
N CYS A 44 -5.75 -17.31 13.45
CA CYS A 44 -4.83 -16.70 12.50
C CYS A 44 -5.12 -15.20 12.34
N PHE A 45 -4.05 -14.41 12.28
CA PHE A 45 -4.10 -12.99 12.01
C PHE A 45 -3.24 -12.65 10.79
N LEU A 46 -3.79 -11.87 9.85
CA LEU A 46 -3.09 -11.38 8.66
C LEU A 46 -3.28 -9.87 8.50
N SER A 47 -2.20 -9.11 8.53
CA SER A 47 -2.21 -7.72 8.05
C SER A 47 -1.59 -7.64 6.66
N ARG A 48 -2.23 -6.86 5.80
CA ARG A 48 -1.72 -6.47 4.46
C ARG A 48 -2.24 -5.07 4.13
N PRO A 49 -1.54 -4.30 3.30
CA PRO A 49 -2.03 -3.02 2.84
C PRO A 49 -3.41 -3.13 2.18
N ARG A 50 -4.07 -1.99 2.00
CA ARG A 50 -5.32 -1.93 1.23
C ARG A 50 -5.12 -2.48 -0.17
N ARG A 51 -6.17 -3.14 -0.72
CA ARG A 51 -6.21 -3.63 -2.12
C ARG A 51 -5.23 -4.77 -2.45
N PHE A 52 -4.75 -5.49 -1.44
CA PHE A 52 -3.93 -6.69 -1.61
C PHE A 52 -4.72 -8.00 -1.70
N GLY A 53 -6.06 -7.96 -1.63
CA GLY A 53 -6.90 -9.15 -1.77
C GLY A 53 -7.26 -9.84 -0.44
N LYS A 54 -7.16 -9.14 0.71
CA LYS A 54 -7.57 -9.67 2.03
C LYS A 54 -9.01 -10.15 2.06
N SER A 55 -9.95 -9.31 1.62
CA SER A 55 -11.38 -9.63 1.61
C SER A 55 -11.70 -10.78 0.66
N LEU A 56 -10.98 -10.89 -0.47
CA LEU A 56 -11.09 -12.05 -1.35
C LEU A 56 -10.61 -13.33 -0.65
N LEU A 57 -9.49 -13.29 0.08
CA LEU A 57 -9.02 -14.41 0.88
C LEU A 57 -10.03 -14.80 1.95
N THR A 58 -10.62 -13.83 2.65
CA THR A 58 -11.67 -14.05 3.66
C THR A 58 -12.91 -14.70 3.02
N SER A 59 -13.33 -14.24 1.84
CA SER A 59 -14.42 -14.83 1.06
C SER A 59 -14.09 -16.25 0.57
N THR A 60 -12.82 -16.52 0.22
CA THR A 60 -12.37 -17.87 -0.16
C THR A 60 -12.42 -18.82 1.03
N LEU A 61 -11.96 -18.37 2.21
CA LEU A 61 -12.08 -19.11 3.48
C LEU A 61 -13.53 -19.39 3.83
N HIS A 62 -14.42 -18.40 3.66
CA HIS A 62 -15.84 -18.58 3.87
C HIS A 62 -16.40 -19.71 3.01
N SER A 63 -16.13 -19.66 1.69
CA SER A 63 -16.62 -20.68 0.75
C SER A 63 -16.03 -22.07 1.05
N TYR A 64 -14.78 -22.14 1.47
CA TYR A 64 -14.12 -23.39 1.84
C TYR A 64 -14.78 -24.02 3.08
N PHE A 65 -14.93 -23.27 4.18
CA PHE A 65 -15.52 -23.77 5.41
C PHE A 65 -17.04 -23.99 5.31
N ALA A 66 -17.71 -23.31 4.38
CA ALA A 66 -19.09 -23.60 4.05
C ALA A 66 -19.26 -24.87 3.15
N GLY A 67 -18.20 -25.64 2.93
CA GLY A 67 -18.25 -26.90 2.19
C GLY A 67 -18.55 -26.77 0.70
N LYS A 68 -18.40 -25.60 0.07
CA LYS A 68 -18.76 -25.32 -1.33
C LYS A 68 -17.72 -25.89 -2.32
N LYS A 69 -17.51 -27.21 -2.27
CA LYS A 69 -16.50 -27.94 -3.06
C LYS A 69 -16.48 -27.55 -4.54
N ASP A 70 -17.64 -27.38 -5.17
CA ASP A 70 -17.75 -27.14 -6.61
C ASP A 70 -17.06 -25.85 -7.06
N LEU A 71 -16.92 -24.86 -6.18
CA LEU A 71 -16.22 -23.61 -6.47
C LEU A 71 -14.69 -23.77 -6.58
N PHE A 72 -14.16 -24.89 -6.08
CA PHE A 72 -12.72 -25.15 -6.00
C PHE A 72 -12.21 -26.10 -7.10
N ARG A 73 -13.07 -26.47 -8.04
CA ARG A 73 -12.69 -27.36 -9.16
C ARG A 73 -11.56 -26.75 -9.98
N GLY A 74 -10.50 -27.53 -10.21
CA GLY A 74 -9.32 -27.12 -10.96
C GLY A 74 -8.34 -26.25 -10.19
N LEU A 75 -8.63 -25.90 -8.92
CA LEU A 75 -7.74 -25.14 -8.04
C LEU A 75 -6.84 -26.09 -7.22
N ALA A 76 -5.73 -25.56 -6.71
CA ALA A 76 -4.72 -26.34 -6.00
C ALA A 76 -5.29 -27.13 -4.82
N ILE A 77 -6.21 -26.54 -4.06
CA ILE A 77 -6.84 -27.15 -2.90
C ILE A 77 -7.66 -28.42 -3.23
N GLU A 78 -8.17 -28.54 -4.44
CA GLU A 78 -8.94 -29.72 -4.86
C GLU A 78 -8.13 -31.02 -4.73
N LYS A 79 -6.80 -30.92 -4.92
CA LYS A 79 -5.87 -32.06 -4.80
C LYS A 79 -5.43 -32.34 -3.37
N LEU A 80 -5.62 -31.37 -2.47
CA LEU A 80 -5.15 -31.41 -1.10
C LEU A 80 -6.27 -31.79 -0.13
N GLU A 81 -7.49 -31.29 -0.38
CA GLU A 81 -8.64 -31.49 0.49
C GLU A 81 -9.49 -32.68 0.06
N THR A 82 -9.76 -33.56 0.99
CA THR A 82 -10.53 -34.79 0.75
C THR A 82 -11.90 -34.79 1.41
N GLU A 83 -12.04 -34.09 2.55
CA GLU A 83 -13.24 -34.24 3.39
C GLU A 83 -14.33 -33.20 3.10
N TRP A 84 -13.98 -31.99 2.71
CA TRP A 84 -14.90 -30.89 2.38
C TRP A 84 -16.02 -30.71 3.42
N THR A 85 -15.64 -30.74 4.68
CA THR A 85 -16.60 -30.64 5.79
C THR A 85 -17.25 -29.26 5.84
N GLU A 86 -18.59 -29.24 5.92
CA GLU A 86 -19.37 -28.00 6.10
C GLU A 86 -19.38 -27.60 7.57
N TYR A 87 -19.03 -26.33 7.84
CA TYR A 87 -19.06 -25.69 9.16
C TYR A 87 -19.98 -24.47 9.14
N PRO A 88 -20.64 -24.12 10.27
CA PRO A 88 -21.28 -22.82 10.41
C PRO A 88 -20.22 -21.71 10.38
N VAL A 89 -20.37 -20.74 9.46
CA VAL A 89 -19.43 -19.64 9.26
C VAL A 89 -20.08 -18.32 9.66
N LEU A 90 -19.50 -17.63 10.64
CA LEU A 90 -19.88 -16.29 11.04
C LEU A 90 -18.84 -15.33 10.46
N HIS A 91 -19.23 -14.51 9.49
CA HIS A 91 -18.36 -13.56 8.81
C HIS A 91 -18.80 -12.13 9.14
N PHE A 92 -17.90 -11.36 9.76
CA PHE A 92 -18.12 -9.97 10.16
C PHE A 92 -17.21 -9.05 9.34
N ASP A 93 -17.81 -8.07 8.67
CA ASP A 93 -17.11 -6.99 7.98
C ASP A 93 -17.17 -5.72 8.83
N MET A 94 -16.00 -5.25 9.30
CA MET A 94 -15.92 -4.10 10.18
C MET A 94 -15.84 -2.78 9.42
N SER A 95 -15.81 -2.80 8.08
CA SER A 95 -15.77 -1.62 7.21
C SER A 95 -17.14 -1.04 6.84
N LEU A 96 -18.23 -1.65 7.30
CA LEU A 96 -19.61 -1.29 6.92
C LEU A 96 -20.04 0.11 7.39
N ALA A 97 -19.43 0.66 8.43
CA ALA A 97 -19.71 2.01 8.92
C ALA A 97 -18.52 2.95 8.68
N LYS A 98 -18.83 4.19 8.28
CA LYS A 98 -17.85 5.30 8.14
C LYS A 98 -18.13 6.35 9.22
N HIS A 99 -17.11 7.07 9.68
CA HIS A 99 -17.19 8.10 10.74
C HIS A 99 -17.86 7.54 12.01
N VAL A 100 -17.21 6.55 12.59
CA VAL A 100 -17.80 5.69 13.63
C VAL A 100 -17.68 6.35 14.99
N ASP A 101 -18.81 6.71 15.60
CA ASP A 101 -18.93 6.90 17.04
C ASP A 101 -19.32 5.57 17.72
N LYS A 102 -19.42 5.60 19.06
CA LYS A 102 -19.77 4.41 19.84
C LYS A 102 -21.11 3.81 19.41
N ASP A 103 -22.14 4.64 19.28
CA ASP A 103 -23.52 4.18 19.01
C ASP A 103 -23.63 3.59 17.60
N THR A 104 -22.95 4.20 16.63
CA THR A 104 -22.85 3.71 15.25
C THR A 104 -22.14 2.37 15.20
N LEU A 105 -21.02 2.21 15.92
CA LEU A 105 -20.29 0.93 15.99
C LEU A 105 -21.14 -0.16 16.63
N GLU A 106 -21.77 0.11 17.77
CA GLU A 106 -22.63 -0.85 18.46
C GLU A 106 -23.84 -1.24 17.60
N SER A 107 -24.45 -0.28 16.88
CA SER A 107 -25.54 -0.54 15.93
C SER A 107 -25.11 -1.43 14.77
N MET A 108 -23.95 -1.16 14.16
CA MET A 108 -23.39 -1.96 13.08
C MET A 108 -23.14 -3.41 13.52
N LEU A 109 -22.49 -3.60 14.67
CA LEU A 109 -22.23 -4.93 15.23
C LEU A 109 -23.53 -5.66 15.57
N SER A 110 -24.51 -4.95 16.16
CA SER A 110 -25.83 -5.48 16.46
C SER A 110 -26.58 -5.93 15.21
N PHE A 111 -26.50 -5.16 14.13
CA PHE A 111 -27.11 -5.50 12.84
C PHE A 111 -26.52 -6.79 12.27
N GLN A 112 -25.19 -6.92 12.25
CA GLN A 112 -24.53 -8.14 11.75
C GLN A 112 -24.87 -9.38 12.58
N LEU A 113 -24.86 -9.26 13.92
CA LEU A 113 -25.29 -10.33 14.81
C LEU A 113 -26.74 -10.76 14.54
N SER A 114 -27.65 -9.78 14.35
CA SER A 114 -29.07 -10.06 14.10
C SER A 114 -29.31 -10.90 12.85
N GLY A 115 -28.47 -10.73 11.81
CA GLY A 115 -28.54 -11.57 10.62
C GLY A 115 -28.29 -13.05 10.91
N TYR A 116 -27.30 -13.35 11.74
CA TYR A 116 -27.01 -14.74 12.16
C TYR A 116 -27.99 -15.25 13.22
N GLU A 117 -28.48 -14.37 14.09
CA GLU A 117 -29.52 -14.74 15.09
C GLU A 117 -30.83 -15.16 14.41
N GLN A 118 -31.14 -14.68 13.21
CA GLN A 118 -32.27 -15.18 12.41
C GLN A 118 -32.05 -16.62 11.95
N ILE A 119 -30.80 -17.05 11.75
CA ILE A 119 -30.46 -18.41 11.30
C ILE A 119 -30.38 -19.37 12.49
N TYR A 120 -29.64 -18.99 13.54
CA TYR A 120 -29.29 -19.87 14.66
C TYR A 120 -30.12 -19.57 15.94
N GLY A 121 -31.05 -18.61 15.89
CA GLY A 121 -31.86 -18.20 17.02
C GLY A 121 -31.20 -17.19 17.93
N LYS A 122 -32.03 -16.38 18.61
CA LYS A 122 -31.64 -15.35 19.57
C LYS A 122 -31.87 -15.80 20.99
N SER A 123 -30.99 -15.48 21.93
CA SER A 123 -31.26 -15.63 23.37
C SER A 123 -31.86 -14.33 23.91
N GLU A 124 -32.96 -14.42 24.65
CA GLU A 124 -33.59 -13.26 25.29
C GLU A 124 -32.72 -12.66 26.40
N GLU A 125 -31.88 -13.49 27.04
CA GLU A 125 -31.00 -13.08 28.12
C GLU A 125 -29.72 -12.38 27.59
N ALA A 126 -29.35 -12.61 26.32
CA ALA A 126 -28.17 -12.05 25.69
C ALA A 126 -28.45 -10.63 25.15
N VAL A 127 -28.25 -9.61 25.97
CA VAL A 127 -28.54 -8.21 25.61
C VAL A 127 -27.31 -7.50 25.07
N LYS A 128 -26.16 -7.69 25.71
CA LYS A 128 -24.91 -7.04 25.31
C LYS A 128 -24.27 -7.74 24.10
N LEU A 129 -23.47 -7.03 23.32
CA LEU A 129 -22.85 -7.55 22.11
C LEU A 129 -21.98 -8.80 22.37
N ASN A 130 -21.21 -8.82 23.45
CA ASN A 130 -20.41 -9.98 23.85
C ASN A 130 -21.28 -11.19 24.23
N ASP A 131 -22.38 -10.99 24.96
CA ASP A 131 -23.29 -12.06 25.35
C ASP A 131 -24.00 -12.64 24.13
N ARG A 132 -24.41 -11.76 23.18
CA ARG A 132 -25.03 -12.17 21.91
C ARG A 132 -24.07 -12.98 21.07
N MET A 133 -22.80 -12.53 20.93
CA MET A 133 -21.76 -13.26 20.19
C MET A 133 -21.50 -14.63 20.81
N THR A 134 -21.39 -14.71 22.15
CA THR A 134 -21.23 -15.96 22.88
C THR A 134 -22.41 -16.91 22.62
N SER A 135 -23.64 -16.43 22.83
CA SER A 135 -24.86 -17.21 22.60
C SER A 135 -24.95 -17.71 21.16
N LEU A 136 -24.61 -16.85 20.19
CA LEU A 136 -24.66 -17.20 18.78
C LEU A 136 -23.69 -18.34 18.43
N ILE A 137 -22.44 -18.28 18.91
CA ILE A 137 -21.44 -19.34 18.70
C ILE A 137 -21.95 -20.66 19.30
N MET A 138 -22.45 -20.65 20.54
CA MET A 138 -22.92 -21.85 21.20
C MET A 138 -24.15 -22.46 20.47
N ARG A 139 -25.12 -21.65 20.07
CA ARG A 139 -26.31 -22.09 19.32
C ARG A 139 -25.99 -22.65 17.95
N ALA A 140 -25.07 -21.98 17.21
CA ALA A 140 -24.62 -22.48 15.90
C ALA A 140 -23.95 -23.85 16.04
N ASN A 141 -23.13 -24.03 17.09
CA ASN A 141 -22.51 -25.32 17.39
C ASN A 141 -23.55 -26.38 17.76
N GLU A 142 -24.49 -26.07 18.64
CA GLU A 142 -25.54 -26.98 19.10
C GLU A 142 -26.44 -27.45 17.96
N GLN A 143 -26.89 -26.52 17.10
CA GLN A 143 -27.80 -26.83 15.99
C GLN A 143 -27.15 -27.64 14.88
N THR A 144 -25.86 -27.38 14.59
CA THR A 144 -25.15 -28.05 13.48
C THR A 144 -24.38 -29.29 13.93
N GLY A 145 -24.13 -29.45 15.23
CA GLY A 145 -23.21 -30.46 15.77
C GLY A 145 -21.76 -30.25 15.33
N ARG A 146 -21.43 -29.07 14.77
CA ARG A 146 -20.12 -28.72 14.25
C ARG A 146 -19.55 -27.50 14.96
N GLN A 147 -18.23 -27.47 15.09
CA GLN A 147 -17.54 -26.27 15.57
C GLN A 147 -17.74 -25.10 14.61
N VAL A 148 -17.74 -23.89 15.13
CA VAL A 148 -18.02 -22.64 14.39
C VAL A 148 -16.74 -22.05 13.83
N VAL A 149 -16.81 -21.50 12.63
CA VAL A 149 -15.77 -20.69 12.02
C VAL A 149 -16.15 -19.22 12.15
N VAL A 150 -15.19 -18.39 12.61
CA VAL A 150 -15.38 -16.94 12.73
C VAL A 150 -14.36 -16.23 11.86
N LEU A 151 -14.86 -15.44 10.91
CA LEU A 151 -14.05 -14.63 10.00
C LEU A 151 -14.35 -13.15 10.25
N ILE A 152 -13.30 -12.36 10.47
CA ILE A 152 -13.42 -10.92 10.75
C ILE A 152 -12.55 -10.18 9.74
N ASP A 153 -13.21 -9.48 8.81
CA ASP A 153 -12.53 -8.68 7.79
C ASP A 153 -12.45 -7.21 8.24
N GLU A 154 -11.32 -6.58 7.90
CA GLU A 154 -11.00 -5.18 8.22
C GLU A 154 -11.23 -4.83 9.71
N TYR A 155 -10.76 -5.71 10.62
CA TYR A 155 -11.00 -5.62 12.06
C TYR A 155 -10.65 -4.27 12.68
N ASP A 156 -9.74 -3.52 12.07
CA ASP A 156 -9.20 -2.25 12.52
C ASP A 156 -9.88 -1.02 11.88
N ALA A 157 -10.77 -1.23 10.90
CA ALA A 157 -11.41 -0.14 10.16
C ALA A 157 -12.11 0.89 11.07
N PRO A 158 -12.87 0.51 12.13
CA PRO A 158 -13.52 1.48 13.01
C PRO A 158 -12.54 2.36 13.81
N LEU A 159 -11.31 1.91 14.00
CA LEU A 159 -10.30 2.63 14.77
C LEU A 159 -9.40 3.50 13.88
N LEU A 160 -9.24 3.15 12.61
CA LEU A 160 -8.38 3.89 11.68
C LEU A 160 -8.88 5.32 11.45
N ASP A 161 -10.18 5.53 11.37
CA ASP A 161 -10.79 6.82 11.09
C ASP A 161 -10.63 7.82 12.28
N VAL A 162 -10.58 7.28 13.52
CA VAL A 162 -10.46 8.07 14.76
C VAL A 162 -9.07 7.99 15.40
N MET A 163 -8.08 7.48 14.69
CA MET A 163 -6.73 7.24 15.24
C MET A 163 -6.04 8.52 15.72
N HIS A 164 -6.41 9.66 15.18
CA HIS A 164 -5.93 10.99 15.56
C HIS A 164 -6.73 11.65 16.70
N GLU A 165 -7.85 11.05 17.14
CA GLU A 165 -8.78 11.58 18.14
C GLU A 165 -8.51 10.93 19.50
N GLU A 166 -8.09 11.75 20.47
CA GLU A 166 -7.72 11.25 21.81
C GLU A 166 -8.93 10.80 22.64
N THR A 167 -10.14 11.29 22.33
CA THR A 167 -11.36 11.00 23.08
C THR A 167 -12.07 9.74 22.59
N ASP A 168 -12.24 9.56 21.30
CA ASP A 168 -13.09 8.50 20.74
C ASP A 168 -12.34 7.18 20.57
N LEU A 169 -11.06 7.23 20.25
CA LEU A 169 -10.24 6.04 20.08
C LEU A 169 -10.28 5.05 21.29
N PRO A 170 -10.14 5.50 22.56
CA PRO A 170 -10.24 4.59 23.71
C PRO A 170 -11.63 3.97 23.87
N VAL A 171 -12.69 4.73 23.56
CA VAL A 171 -14.09 4.27 23.68
C VAL A 171 -14.37 3.19 22.66
N LEU A 172 -14.09 3.44 21.38
CA LEU A 172 -14.31 2.46 20.30
C LEU A 172 -13.46 1.20 20.50
N ARG A 173 -12.21 1.37 20.95
CA ARG A 173 -11.35 0.24 21.31
C ARG A 173 -11.98 -0.67 22.37
N ASN A 174 -12.61 -0.08 23.39
CA ASN A 174 -13.24 -0.85 24.44
C ASN A 174 -14.48 -1.61 23.92
N VAL A 175 -15.28 -1.02 23.04
CA VAL A 175 -16.40 -1.71 22.37
C VAL A 175 -15.88 -2.93 21.59
N MET A 176 -14.84 -2.74 20.77
CA MET A 176 -14.27 -3.82 19.97
C MET A 176 -13.63 -4.91 20.82
N ARG A 177 -12.92 -4.55 21.89
CA ARG A 177 -12.35 -5.50 22.84
C ARG A 177 -13.44 -6.38 23.45
N ASN A 178 -14.56 -5.79 23.88
CA ASN A 178 -15.70 -6.52 24.42
C ASN A 178 -16.33 -7.43 23.37
N PHE A 179 -16.43 -6.97 22.12
CA PHE A 179 -16.99 -7.77 21.03
C PHE A 179 -16.14 -8.99 20.67
N TYR A 180 -14.80 -8.89 20.76
CA TYR A 180 -13.88 -10.00 20.46
C TYR A 180 -13.61 -10.93 21.66
N SER A 181 -13.90 -10.52 22.90
CA SER A 181 -13.61 -11.30 24.09
C SER A 181 -14.24 -12.70 24.11
N PRO A 182 -15.45 -12.92 23.52
CA PRO A 182 -16.06 -14.25 23.44
C PRO A 182 -15.24 -15.27 22.67
N LEU A 183 -14.39 -14.86 21.74
CA LEU A 183 -13.57 -15.77 20.93
C LEU A 183 -12.66 -16.65 21.79
N LYS A 184 -12.17 -16.12 22.92
CA LYS A 184 -11.38 -16.91 23.87
C LYS A 184 -12.25 -17.83 24.74
N ALA A 185 -13.37 -17.29 25.24
CA ALA A 185 -14.27 -18.05 26.11
C ALA A 185 -14.95 -19.20 25.36
N CYS A 186 -15.22 -19.03 24.07
CA CYS A 186 -15.84 -20.03 23.21
C CYS A 186 -14.83 -20.98 22.53
N ASP A 187 -13.57 -21.01 22.95
CA ASP A 187 -12.53 -21.86 22.33
C ASP A 187 -12.96 -23.31 22.03
N PRO A 188 -13.67 -24.05 22.92
CA PRO A 188 -14.10 -25.42 22.62
C PRO A 188 -15.09 -25.53 21.45
N TYR A 189 -15.82 -24.47 21.17
CA TYR A 189 -16.85 -24.42 20.13
C TYR A 189 -16.30 -23.91 18.78
N LEU A 190 -15.03 -23.45 18.73
CA LEU A 190 -14.44 -22.85 17.54
C LEU A 190 -13.55 -23.82 16.78
N ARG A 191 -13.77 -23.92 15.47
CA ARG A 191 -12.94 -24.66 14.50
C ARG A 191 -11.79 -23.80 13.99
N PHE A 192 -12.09 -22.56 13.63
CA PHE A 192 -11.12 -21.64 13.04
C PHE A 192 -11.56 -20.19 13.27
N VAL A 193 -10.60 -19.32 13.52
CA VAL A 193 -10.80 -17.88 13.66
C VAL A 193 -9.77 -17.16 12.79
N PHE A 194 -10.24 -16.32 11.90
CA PHE A 194 -9.38 -15.52 11.04
C PHE A 194 -9.71 -14.04 11.18
N LEU A 195 -8.68 -13.25 11.44
CA LEU A 195 -8.81 -11.79 11.51
C LEU A 195 -7.87 -11.18 10.48
N THR A 196 -8.37 -10.19 9.74
CA THR A 196 -7.56 -9.44 8.80
C THR A 196 -7.81 -7.95 8.87
N GLY A 197 -6.77 -7.15 8.60
CA GLY A 197 -6.80 -5.70 8.61
C GLY A 197 -5.58 -5.09 7.94
N ILE A 198 -5.43 -3.79 8.10
CA ILE A 198 -4.28 -3.03 7.58
C ILE A 198 -3.19 -2.95 8.64
N THR A 199 -3.57 -2.51 9.84
CA THR A 199 -2.64 -2.25 10.94
C THR A 199 -2.61 -3.42 11.92
N LYS A 200 -1.56 -3.47 12.71
CA LYS A 200 -1.53 -4.25 13.93
C LYS A 200 -1.93 -3.33 15.09
N PHE A 201 -3.23 -2.97 15.17
CA PHE A 201 -3.72 -2.38 16.41
C PHE A 201 -3.42 -3.35 17.54
N SER A 202 -2.47 -2.98 18.32
CA SER A 202 -1.70 -3.82 19.21
C SER A 202 -2.49 -5.00 19.77
N GLN A 203 -1.89 -6.15 19.62
CA GLN A 203 -2.23 -7.34 20.40
C GLN A 203 -2.41 -7.03 21.90
N LEU A 204 -1.88 -5.89 22.38
CA LEU A 204 -1.90 -5.48 23.78
C LEU A 204 -3.22 -4.85 24.25
N SER A 205 -4.06 -4.27 23.37
CA SER A 205 -5.27 -3.58 23.84
C SER A 205 -6.59 -4.24 23.40
N ILE A 206 -6.69 -4.73 22.16
CA ILE A 206 -7.91 -5.42 21.69
C ILE A 206 -7.80 -6.92 21.91
N PHE A 207 -6.62 -7.49 21.66
CA PHE A 207 -6.37 -8.93 21.75
C PHE A 207 -5.55 -9.33 22.96
N SER A 208 -5.44 -8.49 24.00
CA SER A 208 -4.71 -8.84 25.23
C SER A 208 -5.18 -10.16 25.86
N GLU A 209 -6.41 -10.56 25.54
CA GLU A 209 -6.99 -11.83 25.99
C GLU A 209 -6.81 -12.97 24.99
N LEU A 210 -6.54 -12.66 23.70
CA LEU A 210 -6.31 -13.64 22.64
C LEU A 210 -4.79 -13.83 22.40
N ASN A 211 -4.08 -14.27 23.42
CA ASN A 211 -2.63 -14.49 23.38
C ASN A 211 -2.19 -15.71 22.54
N ASN A 212 -3.13 -16.46 21.99
CA ASN A 212 -2.93 -17.64 21.15
C ASN A 212 -3.08 -17.37 19.64
N ILE A 213 -3.21 -16.11 19.21
CA ILE A 213 -3.30 -15.75 17.78
C ILE A 213 -1.94 -15.94 17.11
N LEU A 214 -1.89 -16.77 16.08
CA LEU A 214 -0.75 -16.89 15.18
C LEU A 214 -0.76 -15.74 14.19
N ASN A 215 0.17 -14.81 14.31
CA ASN A 215 0.38 -13.75 13.35
C ASN A 215 1.17 -14.29 12.14
N ILE A 216 0.48 -14.47 11.01
CA ILE A 216 1.08 -14.99 9.78
C ILE A 216 1.63 -13.89 8.85
N SER A 217 1.49 -12.61 9.22
CA SER A 217 1.82 -11.47 8.34
C SER A 217 3.27 -11.45 7.87
N MET A 218 4.22 -11.84 8.74
CA MET A 218 5.64 -11.85 8.41
C MET A 218 6.22 -13.26 8.32
N LEU A 219 5.39 -14.30 8.35
CA LEU A 219 5.87 -15.68 8.23
C LEU A 219 6.17 -16.01 6.76
N LYS A 220 7.38 -16.52 6.49
CA LYS A 220 7.83 -16.90 5.14
C LYS A 220 6.87 -17.80 4.37
N PRO A 221 6.25 -18.85 4.98
CA PRO A 221 5.29 -19.70 4.27
C PRO A 221 4.03 -18.97 3.77
N TYR A 222 3.77 -17.75 4.23
CA TYR A 222 2.61 -16.92 3.89
C TYR A 222 3.00 -15.61 3.19
N ALA A 223 4.25 -15.48 2.73
CA ALA A 223 4.74 -14.27 2.10
C ALA A 223 3.88 -13.82 0.91
N ALA A 224 3.46 -14.77 0.06
CA ALA A 224 2.68 -14.55 -1.16
C ALA A 224 1.19 -14.92 -1.03
N ILE A 225 0.65 -15.02 0.19
CA ILE A 225 -0.77 -15.37 0.42
C ILE A 225 -1.73 -14.33 -0.18
N CYS A 226 -1.31 -13.08 -0.23
CA CYS A 226 -1.99 -11.96 -0.89
C CYS A 226 -1.04 -11.29 -1.89
N GLY A 227 -1.60 -10.69 -2.93
CA GLY A 227 -0.83 -10.12 -4.03
C GLY A 227 -0.53 -11.15 -5.13
N ILE A 228 0.28 -10.77 -6.10
CA ILE A 228 0.63 -11.60 -7.27
C ILE A 228 2.14 -11.64 -7.38
N THR A 229 2.74 -12.83 -7.50
CA THR A 229 4.18 -12.97 -7.74
C THR A 229 4.49 -12.86 -9.24
N GLN A 230 5.77 -12.66 -9.56
CA GLN A 230 6.25 -12.63 -10.94
C GLN A 230 5.95 -13.95 -11.66
N GLU A 231 6.14 -15.09 -10.98
CA GLU A 231 5.87 -16.41 -11.52
C GLU A 231 4.38 -16.60 -11.83
N GLU A 232 3.50 -16.29 -10.87
CA GLU A 232 2.04 -16.37 -11.05
C GLU A 232 1.57 -15.49 -12.21
N MET A 233 2.12 -14.27 -12.33
CA MET A 233 1.80 -13.38 -13.44
C MET A 233 2.24 -13.95 -14.78
N GLN A 234 3.45 -14.48 -14.87
CA GLN A 234 3.97 -15.07 -16.11
C GLN A 234 3.25 -16.35 -16.51
N GLU A 235 2.86 -17.20 -15.55
CA GLU A 235 2.15 -18.44 -15.82
C GLU A 235 0.69 -18.22 -16.24
N GLN A 236 -0.01 -17.29 -15.58
CA GLN A 236 -1.47 -17.17 -15.72
C GLN A 236 -1.89 -15.95 -16.54
N MET A 237 -1.01 -14.97 -16.77
CA MET A 237 -1.36 -13.69 -17.38
C MET A 237 -0.54 -13.34 -18.63
N THR A 238 0.16 -14.29 -19.24
CA THR A 238 1.00 -14.06 -20.43
C THR A 238 0.22 -13.37 -21.57
N ALA A 239 -1.00 -13.78 -21.87
CA ALA A 239 -1.79 -13.18 -22.94
C ALA A 239 -2.24 -11.73 -22.62
N TYR A 240 -2.40 -11.38 -21.34
CA TYR A 240 -2.66 -9.99 -20.91
C TYR A 240 -1.41 -9.12 -21.06
N ILE A 241 -0.23 -9.67 -20.75
CA ILE A 241 1.07 -8.97 -20.93
C ILE A 241 1.28 -8.68 -22.43
N GLU A 242 1.04 -9.64 -23.30
CA GLU A 242 1.17 -9.48 -24.75
C GLU A 242 0.18 -8.44 -25.31
N ARG A 243 -1.06 -8.44 -24.83
CA ARG A 243 -2.06 -7.43 -25.23
C ARG A 243 -1.65 -6.03 -24.77
N LEU A 244 -1.20 -5.89 -23.52
CA LEU A 244 -0.69 -4.61 -23.00
C LEU A 244 0.53 -4.13 -23.79
N ALA A 245 1.47 -5.03 -24.15
CA ALA A 245 2.64 -4.71 -24.95
C ALA A 245 2.26 -4.10 -26.30
N VAL A 246 1.30 -4.72 -26.99
CA VAL A 246 0.77 -4.20 -28.27
C VAL A 246 0.10 -2.84 -28.09
N SER A 247 -0.75 -2.68 -27.05
CA SER A 247 -1.44 -1.41 -26.78
C SER A 247 -0.48 -0.27 -26.46
N GLN A 248 0.64 -0.56 -25.79
CA GLN A 248 1.63 0.43 -25.37
C GLN A 248 2.79 0.57 -26.36
N GLU A 249 2.73 -0.10 -27.54
CA GLU A 249 3.78 -0.10 -28.56
C GLU A 249 5.19 -0.48 -28.02
N MET A 250 5.22 -1.45 -27.08
CA MET A 250 6.43 -1.93 -26.41
C MET A 250 6.69 -3.41 -26.72
N SER A 251 7.93 -3.86 -26.55
CA SER A 251 8.25 -5.29 -26.50
C SER A 251 7.67 -5.92 -25.22
N LYS A 252 7.59 -7.26 -25.21
CA LYS A 252 7.14 -8.00 -24.02
C LYS A 252 8.10 -7.78 -22.83
N GLU A 253 9.39 -7.73 -23.09
CA GLU A 253 10.44 -7.51 -22.11
C GLU A 253 10.34 -6.10 -21.50
N GLU A 254 10.14 -5.08 -22.32
CA GLU A 254 9.93 -3.69 -21.85
C GLU A 254 8.65 -3.57 -21.04
N THR A 255 7.57 -4.24 -21.46
CA THR A 255 6.30 -4.27 -20.71
C THR A 255 6.48 -4.91 -19.34
N LEU A 256 7.17 -6.05 -19.25
CA LEU A 256 7.47 -6.71 -17.97
C LEU A 256 8.31 -5.80 -17.07
N GLN A 257 9.33 -5.14 -17.62
CA GLN A 257 10.15 -4.22 -16.87
C GLN A 257 9.33 -3.03 -16.33
N LYS A 258 8.46 -2.44 -17.17
CA LYS A 258 7.58 -1.33 -16.76
C LYS A 258 6.55 -1.74 -15.71
N LEU A 259 5.96 -2.94 -15.84
CA LEU A 259 5.06 -3.50 -14.82
C LEU A 259 5.79 -3.66 -13.49
N LYS A 260 7.03 -4.19 -13.52
CA LYS A 260 7.86 -4.37 -12.34
C LYS A 260 8.20 -3.04 -11.67
N GLU A 261 8.73 -2.07 -12.41
CA GLU A 261 9.08 -0.75 -11.89
C GLU A 261 7.88 -0.03 -11.26
N LYS A 262 6.68 -0.26 -11.81
CA LYS A 262 5.49 0.51 -11.45
C LYS A 262 4.67 -0.12 -10.34
N TYR A 263 4.50 -1.45 -10.30
CA TYR A 263 3.53 -2.12 -9.43
C TYR A 263 4.10 -3.22 -8.53
N ASP A 264 5.35 -3.63 -8.75
CA ASP A 264 6.03 -4.71 -8.01
C ASP A 264 6.77 -4.19 -6.78
N GLY A 265 7.57 -5.06 -6.18
CA GLY A 265 8.60 -4.73 -5.19
C GLY A 265 8.13 -4.75 -3.75
N TYR A 266 6.93 -5.26 -3.46
CA TYR A 266 6.50 -5.48 -2.07
C TYR A 266 7.10 -6.75 -1.48
N HIS A 267 7.58 -6.64 -0.24
CA HIS A 267 8.01 -7.76 0.59
C HIS A 267 7.39 -7.65 1.98
N PHE A 268 6.77 -8.72 2.44
CA PHE A 268 6.16 -8.79 3.76
C PHE A 268 6.99 -9.62 4.76
N THR A 269 8.06 -10.22 4.30
CA THR A 269 9.12 -10.89 5.06
C THR A 269 10.40 -10.87 4.23
N TRP A 270 11.55 -11.30 4.79
CA TRP A 270 12.81 -11.32 4.05
C TRP A 270 13.63 -12.60 4.35
N PRO A 271 14.24 -13.21 3.33
CA PRO A 271 13.95 -13.02 1.91
C PRO A 271 12.58 -13.59 1.52
N SER A 272 11.96 -13.00 0.51
CA SER A 272 10.71 -13.47 -0.11
C SER A 272 10.68 -13.07 -1.59
N PRO A 273 9.80 -13.64 -2.42
CA PRO A 273 9.59 -13.13 -3.77
C PRO A 273 9.06 -11.68 -3.75
N ASP A 274 9.33 -10.94 -4.80
CA ASP A 274 8.67 -9.66 -5.10
C ASP A 274 7.17 -9.89 -5.32
N ILE A 275 6.35 -9.00 -4.79
CA ILE A 275 4.88 -9.09 -4.87
C ILE A 275 4.33 -7.85 -5.56
N TYR A 276 3.58 -8.06 -6.63
CA TYR A 276 2.79 -7.03 -7.30
C TYR A 276 1.57 -6.64 -6.47
N ASN A 277 1.23 -5.35 -6.48
CA ASN A 277 -0.08 -4.92 -6.03
C ASN A 277 -1.15 -5.44 -7.00
N PRO A 278 -2.07 -6.32 -6.55
CA PRO A 278 -3.02 -6.96 -7.47
C PRO A 278 -4.02 -5.97 -8.05
N PHE A 279 -4.43 -4.95 -7.30
CA PHE A 279 -5.38 -3.95 -7.78
C PHE A 279 -4.80 -3.15 -8.95
N SER A 280 -3.58 -2.64 -8.80
CA SER A 280 -2.94 -1.85 -9.86
C SER A 280 -2.62 -2.70 -11.08
N LEU A 281 -2.09 -3.92 -10.87
CA LEU A 281 -1.77 -4.84 -11.96
C LEU A 281 -3.02 -5.26 -12.76
N LEU A 282 -4.11 -5.64 -12.08
CA LEU A 282 -5.35 -6.04 -12.75
C LEU A 282 -6.01 -4.87 -13.50
N ASN A 283 -5.94 -3.64 -12.96
CA ASN A 283 -6.43 -2.45 -13.66
C ASN A 283 -5.58 -2.15 -14.90
N ALA A 284 -4.25 -2.30 -14.84
CA ALA A 284 -3.39 -2.11 -16.01
C ALA A 284 -3.78 -3.08 -17.14
N PHE A 285 -4.04 -4.34 -16.83
CA PHE A 285 -4.48 -5.31 -17.80
C PHE A 285 -5.94 -5.14 -18.28
N ALA A 286 -6.82 -4.62 -17.44
CA ALA A 286 -8.20 -4.41 -17.85
C ALA A 286 -8.37 -3.20 -18.76
N ASN A 287 -7.55 -2.17 -18.58
CA ASN A 287 -7.61 -0.93 -19.34
C ASN A 287 -6.56 -0.86 -20.45
N ASP A 288 -5.64 -1.84 -20.52
CA ASP A 288 -4.47 -1.84 -21.41
C ASP A 288 -3.62 -0.57 -21.30
N GLU A 289 -3.48 -0.05 -20.06
CA GLU A 289 -2.76 1.19 -19.75
C GLU A 289 -1.93 1.08 -18.47
N LEU A 290 -0.75 1.72 -18.48
CA LEU A 290 0.16 1.82 -17.33
C LEU A 290 -0.09 3.13 -16.54
N ASN A 291 -1.15 3.17 -15.73
CA ASN A 291 -1.54 4.34 -14.92
C ASN A 291 -1.26 4.14 -13.41
N ASN A 292 -1.45 5.19 -12.61
CA ASN A 292 -1.34 5.12 -11.15
C ASN A 292 -2.74 4.85 -10.56
N TYR A 293 -3.07 3.57 -10.36
CA TYR A 293 -4.39 3.12 -9.95
C TYR A 293 -4.61 3.13 -8.43
N TRP A 294 -3.56 2.83 -7.66
CA TRP A 294 -3.67 2.66 -6.20
C TRP A 294 -4.13 3.94 -5.49
N PHE A 295 -3.65 5.09 -5.95
CA PHE A 295 -4.03 6.39 -5.44
C PHE A 295 -5.38 6.92 -5.96
N GLY A 296 -6.04 6.26 -6.89
CA GLY A 296 -7.35 6.65 -7.41
C GLY A 296 -8.46 6.73 -6.36
N SER A 297 -8.27 6.14 -5.17
CA SER A 297 -9.16 6.26 -4.01
C SER A 297 -8.72 7.30 -2.98
N GLY A 298 -7.70 8.09 -3.29
CA GLY A 298 -7.13 9.10 -2.40
C GLY A 298 -6.11 8.54 -1.41
N THR A 299 -5.14 9.37 -1.03
CA THR A 299 -4.26 9.11 0.11
C THR A 299 -5.10 9.26 1.38
N PRO A 300 -5.02 8.35 2.34
CA PRO A 300 -5.73 8.52 3.60
C PRO A 300 -5.31 9.83 4.27
N THR A 301 -6.29 10.67 4.60
CA THR A 301 -6.05 11.97 5.25
C THR A 301 -5.23 11.80 6.52
N TYR A 302 -5.52 10.74 7.29
CA TYR A 302 -4.80 10.44 8.53
C TYR A 302 -3.28 10.26 8.32
N LEU A 303 -2.83 9.71 7.18
CA LEU A 303 -1.40 9.54 6.90
C LEU A 303 -0.70 10.89 6.76
N ILE A 304 -1.31 11.83 6.03
CA ILE A 304 -0.76 13.17 5.85
C ILE A 304 -0.69 13.92 7.18
N GLU A 305 -1.70 13.76 8.03
CA GLU A 305 -1.73 14.32 9.37
C GLU A 305 -0.64 13.71 10.27
N MET A 306 -0.44 12.40 10.20
CA MET A 306 0.60 11.73 10.96
C MET A 306 2.01 12.11 10.47
N LEU A 307 2.23 12.25 9.15
CA LEU A 307 3.51 12.77 8.63
C LEU A 307 3.81 14.17 9.17
N ARG A 308 2.80 15.04 9.27
CA ARG A 308 2.92 16.37 9.88
C ARG A 308 3.20 16.29 11.38
N LYS A 309 2.46 15.46 12.12
CA LYS A 309 2.62 15.25 13.57
C LYS A 309 4.04 14.78 13.93
N PHE A 310 4.60 13.88 13.14
CA PHE A 310 5.97 13.36 13.33
C PHE A 310 7.04 14.20 12.64
N HIS A 311 6.69 15.36 12.06
CA HIS A 311 7.61 16.26 11.34
C HIS A 311 8.45 15.57 10.27
N VAL A 312 7.86 14.59 9.58
CA VAL A 312 8.56 13.83 8.53
C VAL A 312 8.64 14.65 7.25
N LEU A 313 9.86 14.89 6.79
CA LEU A 313 10.11 15.63 5.57
C LEU A 313 9.97 14.73 4.32
N PRO A 314 9.46 15.24 3.20
CA PRO A 314 9.37 14.47 1.93
C PRO A 314 10.69 13.83 1.51
N SER A 315 11.80 14.51 1.68
CA SER A 315 13.13 13.97 1.35
C SER A 315 13.57 12.79 2.22
N GLN A 316 13.05 12.67 3.42
CA GLN A 316 13.30 11.51 4.30
C GLN A 316 12.56 10.27 3.79
N LEU A 317 11.43 10.45 3.09
CA LEU A 317 10.66 9.37 2.47
C LEU A 317 11.32 8.83 1.19
N GLY A 318 12.32 9.52 0.66
CA GLY A 318 13.08 9.09 -0.53
C GLY A 318 14.33 8.29 -0.23
N GLY A 319 14.65 8.07 1.05
CA GLY A 319 15.77 7.25 1.50
C GLY A 319 15.31 6.00 2.24
N SER A 320 16.17 5.00 2.31
CA SER A 320 15.89 3.80 3.09
C SER A 320 15.84 4.13 4.58
N MET A 321 14.83 3.58 5.25
CA MET A 321 14.67 3.66 6.70
C MET A 321 15.02 2.33 7.34
N GLN A 322 15.48 2.36 8.59
CA GLN A 322 15.79 1.15 9.34
C GLN A 322 14.77 0.92 10.45
N ALA A 323 14.42 -0.33 10.69
CA ALA A 323 13.46 -0.74 11.70
C ALA A 323 13.84 -2.09 12.32
N MET A 324 13.54 -2.29 13.59
CA MET A 324 13.61 -3.59 14.26
C MET A 324 12.25 -4.31 14.15
N ALA A 325 12.24 -5.63 14.44
CA ALA A 325 10.99 -6.40 14.41
C ALA A 325 9.90 -5.81 15.33
N ALA A 326 10.30 -5.27 16.47
CA ALA A 326 9.38 -4.63 17.43
C ALA A 326 8.70 -3.37 16.85
N ASP A 327 9.35 -2.66 15.94
CA ASP A 327 8.78 -1.45 15.33
C ASP A 327 7.58 -1.76 14.44
N PHE A 328 7.55 -2.94 13.81
CA PHE A 328 6.39 -3.39 13.02
C PHE A 328 5.19 -3.76 13.88
N ASP A 329 5.41 -4.10 15.14
CA ASP A 329 4.40 -4.50 16.11
C ASP A 329 3.99 -3.37 17.05
N ALA A 330 4.61 -2.18 16.90
CA ALA A 330 4.27 -1.02 17.71
C ALA A 330 2.79 -0.64 17.56
N PRO A 331 2.08 -0.46 18.68
CA PRO A 331 0.71 0.02 18.66
C PRO A 331 0.64 1.38 17.97
N THR A 332 -0.28 1.53 17.02
CA THR A 332 -0.45 2.80 16.30
C THR A 332 -0.76 3.98 17.22
N GLU A 333 -1.34 3.72 18.38
CA GLU A 333 -1.60 4.74 19.40
C GLU A 333 -0.39 5.11 20.28
N LYS A 334 0.68 4.32 20.23
CA LYS A 334 1.93 4.54 21.02
C LYS A 334 3.15 4.60 20.11
N MET A 335 2.95 4.95 18.84
CA MET A 335 4.07 5.09 17.91
C MET A 335 4.98 6.24 18.33
N GLU A 336 6.25 5.95 18.51
CA GLU A 336 7.31 6.95 18.66
C GLU A 336 7.81 7.48 17.32
N GLY A 337 7.33 6.90 16.21
CA GLY A 337 7.68 7.28 14.85
C GLY A 337 6.67 6.81 13.81
N ILE A 338 6.83 7.25 12.57
CA ILE A 338 5.90 7.00 11.46
C ILE A 338 6.13 5.64 10.77
N VAL A 339 7.28 5.00 10.98
CA VAL A 339 7.71 3.80 10.23
C VAL A 339 6.70 2.66 10.27
N PRO A 340 6.13 2.28 11.45
CA PRO A 340 5.13 1.21 11.51
C PRO A 340 3.92 1.49 10.63
N LEU A 341 3.44 2.73 10.64
CA LEU A 341 2.28 3.15 9.86
C LEU A 341 2.56 3.11 8.35
N LEU A 342 3.72 3.61 7.91
CA LEU A 342 4.12 3.58 6.50
C LEU A 342 4.24 2.15 5.98
N TYR A 343 4.81 1.24 6.76
CA TYR A 343 4.93 -0.17 6.38
C TYR A 343 3.56 -0.86 6.33
N GLN A 344 2.78 -0.77 7.39
CA GLN A 344 1.47 -1.43 7.49
C GLN A 344 0.49 -0.93 6.43
N SER A 345 0.54 0.37 6.11
CA SER A 345 -0.30 0.99 5.07
C SER A 345 0.19 0.73 3.64
N GLY A 346 1.39 0.14 3.45
CA GLY A 346 1.96 -0.22 2.15
C GLY A 346 2.67 0.91 1.40
N TYR A 347 3.01 1.99 2.10
CA TYR A 347 3.87 3.04 1.53
C TYR A 347 5.34 2.66 1.57
N PHE A 348 5.72 1.85 2.57
CA PHE A 348 7.04 1.25 2.69
C PHE A 348 6.94 -0.27 2.66
N THR A 349 8.02 -0.90 2.27
CA THR A 349 8.17 -2.35 2.22
C THR A 349 9.57 -2.75 2.69
N ILE A 350 9.76 -4.00 3.07
CA ILE A 350 11.07 -4.54 3.41
C ILE A 350 11.90 -4.68 2.13
N LYS A 351 13.14 -4.16 2.14
CA LYS A 351 14.10 -4.29 1.03
C LYS A 351 15.34 -5.10 1.40
N ASP A 352 15.62 -5.24 2.69
CA ASP A 352 16.74 -6.06 3.19
C ASP A 352 16.55 -6.40 4.68
N TYR A 353 17.30 -7.39 5.17
CA TYR A 353 17.38 -7.74 6.57
C TYR A 353 18.78 -8.15 6.97
N ASN A 354 19.39 -7.38 7.85
CA ASN A 354 20.66 -7.70 8.46
C ASN A 354 20.46 -8.63 9.66
N LYS A 355 20.87 -9.90 9.51
CA LYS A 355 20.65 -10.94 10.50
C LYS A 355 21.49 -10.74 11.79
N LEU A 356 22.64 -10.09 11.69
CA LEU A 356 23.54 -9.85 12.83
C LEU A 356 23.05 -8.71 13.72
N ALA A 357 22.49 -7.68 13.09
CA ALA A 357 21.95 -6.52 13.79
C ALA A 357 20.43 -6.63 14.06
N GLU A 358 19.77 -7.68 13.55
CA GLU A 358 18.31 -7.85 13.57
C GLU A 358 17.56 -6.66 12.99
N LEU A 359 18.12 -6.02 11.94
CA LEU A 359 17.71 -4.75 11.42
C LEU A 359 17.15 -4.91 10.00
N TYR A 360 15.91 -4.48 9.80
CA TYR A 360 15.26 -4.40 8.50
C TYR A 360 15.59 -3.06 7.84
N THR A 361 15.79 -3.08 6.53
CA THR A 361 15.86 -1.89 5.69
C THR A 361 14.53 -1.75 4.94
N LEU A 362 13.90 -0.60 5.07
CA LEU A 362 12.60 -0.27 4.45
C LEU A 362 12.79 0.83 3.41
N ASP A 363 12.04 0.74 2.30
CA ASP A 363 11.97 1.79 1.28
C ASP A 363 10.61 1.75 0.59
N ILE A 364 10.33 2.75 -0.23
CA ILE A 364 9.15 2.80 -1.09
C ILE A 364 9.18 1.60 -2.05
N PRO A 365 8.07 0.85 -2.18
CA PRO A 365 8.06 -0.37 -2.99
C PRO A 365 8.34 -0.12 -4.47
N ASN A 366 7.70 0.90 -5.07
CA ASN A 366 7.71 1.11 -6.52
C ASN A 366 7.38 2.56 -6.93
N GLY A 367 7.39 2.79 -8.24
CA GLY A 367 7.15 4.11 -8.84
C GLY A 367 5.74 4.65 -8.62
N GLU A 368 4.71 3.79 -8.63
CA GLU A 368 3.32 4.22 -8.38
C GLU A 368 3.18 4.84 -6.99
N ILE A 369 3.72 4.16 -5.97
CA ILE A 369 3.63 4.62 -4.58
C ILE A 369 4.45 5.90 -4.39
N ARG A 370 5.64 5.99 -4.96
CA ARG A 370 6.48 7.19 -4.89
C ARG A 370 5.76 8.42 -5.46
N ILE A 371 5.22 8.29 -6.66
CA ILE A 371 4.51 9.38 -7.34
C ILE A 371 3.26 9.79 -6.57
N GLY A 372 2.46 8.82 -6.14
CA GLY A 372 1.23 9.09 -5.41
C GLY A 372 1.48 9.76 -4.07
N LEU A 373 2.51 9.33 -3.33
CA LEU A 373 2.90 9.94 -2.06
C LEU A 373 3.35 11.39 -2.28
N MET A 374 4.21 11.66 -3.26
CA MET A 374 4.66 13.02 -3.57
C MET A 374 3.51 13.93 -4.01
N ARG A 375 2.58 13.44 -4.83
CA ARG A 375 1.35 14.18 -5.19
C ARG A 375 0.52 14.56 -3.97
N SER A 376 0.42 13.67 -3.01
CA SER A 376 -0.36 13.90 -1.79
C SER A 376 0.29 14.89 -0.83
N LEU A 377 1.63 14.99 -0.87
CA LEU A 377 2.38 15.95 -0.06
C LEU A 377 2.42 17.35 -0.67
N LEU A 378 2.39 17.46 -2.00
CA LEU A 378 2.51 18.73 -2.73
C LEU A 378 1.57 19.83 -2.21
N PRO A 379 0.26 19.58 -1.96
CA PRO A 379 -0.65 20.60 -1.42
C PRO A 379 -0.20 21.23 -0.10
N GLY A 380 0.51 20.47 0.73
CA GLY A 380 1.03 20.97 2.02
C GLY A 380 2.15 21.99 1.88
N TYR A 381 2.78 22.07 0.69
CA TYR A 381 3.86 23.01 0.36
C TYR A 381 3.39 24.14 -0.56
N LEU A 382 2.14 24.09 -1.03
CA LEU A 382 1.51 25.11 -1.87
C LEU A 382 0.31 25.68 -1.11
N ALA A 383 0.25 26.99 -0.93
CA ALA A 383 -0.85 27.60 -0.16
C ALA A 383 -2.21 27.50 -0.86
N HIS A 384 -2.25 27.59 -2.17
CA HIS A 384 -3.49 27.47 -2.98
C HIS A 384 -3.13 26.99 -4.39
N ASN A 385 -3.90 26.03 -4.94
CA ASN A 385 -3.84 25.67 -6.35
C ASN A 385 -2.92 24.51 -6.78
N THR A 386 -3.17 23.32 -6.23
CA THR A 386 -2.50 22.05 -6.62
C THR A 386 -2.63 21.75 -8.13
N LEU A 387 -3.72 22.21 -8.77
CA LEU A 387 -3.95 22.00 -10.22
C LEU A 387 -2.87 22.67 -11.06
N LYS A 388 -2.45 23.89 -10.70
CA LYS A 388 -1.35 24.60 -11.39
C LYS A 388 -0.02 23.87 -11.22
N GLY A 389 0.26 23.28 -10.05
CA GLY A 389 1.48 22.53 -9.80
C GLY A 389 1.64 21.34 -10.74
N ASN A 390 0.62 20.48 -10.83
CA ASN A 390 0.66 19.31 -11.72
C ASN A 390 0.77 19.71 -13.21
N THR A 391 0.05 20.75 -13.62
CA THR A 391 0.11 21.25 -15.00
C THR A 391 1.49 21.84 -15.33
N THR A 392 2.10 22.55 -14.39
CA THR A 392 3.46 23.09 -14.56
C THR A 392 4.49 21.99 -14.72
N ILE A 393 4.43 20.93 -13.88
CA ILE A 393 5.33 19.78 -13.98
C ILE A 393 5.20 19.10 -15.35
N ALA A 394 3.98 18.92 -15.86
CA ALA A 394 3.74 18.36 -17.21
C ALA A 394 4.33 19.25 -18.32
N ARG A 395 4.13 20.57 -18.24
CA ARG A 395 4.68 21.53 -19.22
C ARG A 395 6.22 21.57 -19.19
N MET A 396 6.81 21.52 -17.99
CA MET A 396 8.27 21.41 -17.82
C MET A 396 8.80 20.13 -18.49
N TYR A 397 8.14 18.99 -18.26
CA TYR A 397 8.52 17.74 -18.93
C TYR A 397 8.49 17.88 -20.45
N LEU A 398 7.41 18.43 -21.02
CA LEU A 398 7.28 18.62 -22.47
C LEU A 398 8.38 19.55 -23.03
N ALA A 399 8.75 20.61 -22.31
CA ALA A 399 9.84 21.49 -22.69
C ALA A 399 11.19 20.75 -22.70
N ILE A 400 11.48 19.97 -21.65
CA ILE A 400 12.73 19.17 -21.55
C ILE A 400 12.77 18.10 -22.64
N ALA A 401 11.66 17.40 -22.89
CA ALA A 401 11.56 16.40 -23.95
C ALA A 401 11.76 17.01 -25.34
N GLY A 402 11.32 18.25 -25.54
CA GLY A 402 11.58 19.06 -26.74
C GLY A 402 12.99 19.66 -26.83
N GLY A 403 13.84 19.46 -25.81
CA GLY A 403 15.20 20.01 -25.76
C GLY A 403 15.29 21.44 -25.21
N ASP A 404 14.19 22.02 -24.76
CA ASP A 404 14.11 23.37 -24.19
C ASP A 404 14.23 23.35 -22.66
N MET A 405 15.43 23.12 -22.15
CA MET A 405 15.71 23.15 -20.70
C MET A 405 15.56 24.57 -20.13
N ASP A 406 15.92 25.61 -20.90
CA ASP A 406 15.75 27.00 -20.47
C ASP A 406 14.29 27.35 -20.24
N GLY A 407 13.42 26.99 -21.18
CA GLY A 407 11.97 27.15 -21.06
C GLY A 407 11.38 26.38 -19.86
N ALA A 408 11.86 25.17 -19.59
CA ALA A 408 11.45 24.40 -18.42
C ALA A 408 11.83 25.10 -17.10
N LEU A 409 13.03 25.68 -17.02
CA LEU A 409 13.48 26.40 -15.82
C LEU A 409 12.73 27.73 -15.63
N ARG A 410 12.35 28.41 -16.70
CA ARG A 410 11.44 29.59 -16.64
C ARG A 410 10.07 29.22 -16.11
N LEU A 411 9.49 28.09 -16.56
CA LEU A 411 8.22 27.59 -16.03
C LEU A 411 8.30 27.29 -14.53
N LEU A 412 9.44 26.71 -14.07
CA LEU A 412 9.69 26.48 -12.65
C LEU A 412 9.81 27.80 -11.89
N GLN A 413 10.51 28.79 -12.43
CA GLN A 413 10.67 30.12 -11.85
C GLN A 413 9.34 30.83 -11.69
N GLU A 414 8.49 30.82 -12.73
CA GLU A 414 7.13 31.35 -12.70
C GLU A 414 6.27 30.64 -11.63
N PHE A 415 6.37 29.32 -11.56
CA PHE A 415 5.62 28.54 -10.58
C PHE A 415 6.04 28.91 -9.14
N LEU A 416 7.34 29.00 -8.87
CA LEU A 416 7.86 29.35 -7.55
C LEU A 416 7.41 30.76 -7.10
N SER A 417 7.21 31.71 -8.01
CA SER A 417 6.67 33.02 -7.70
C SER A 417 5.22 32.98 -7.19
N THR A 418 4.50 31.90 -7.43
CA THR A 418 3.13 31.68 -6.94
C THR A 418 3.08 30.95 -5.59
N VAL A 419 4.20 30.47 -5.08
CA VAL A 419 4.31 29.81 -3.78
C VAL A 419 4.31 30.88 -2.69
N PRO A 420 3.40 30.84 -1.72
CA PRO A 420 3.33 31.87 -0.70
C PRO A 420 4.52 31.84 0.24
N TYR A 421 4.75 32.99 0.79
CA TYR A 421 5.70 33.22 1.85
C TYR A 421 5.25 32.51 3.15
N CYS A 422 6.08 31.62 3.68
CA CYS A 422 5.83 30.96 4.97
C CYS A 422 6.57 31.68 6.09
N ASP A 423 5.85 32.40 6.93
CA ASP A 423 6.42 33.30 7.95
C ASP A 423 7.17 32.62 9.12
N ASN A 424 7.13 31.30 9.26
CA ASN A 424 7.51 30.63 10.50
C ASN A 424 8.55 29.52 10.41
N THR A 425 9.26 29.33 9.31
CA THR A 425 10.20 28.19 9.18
C THR A 425 11.45 28.54 8.41
N ASN A 426 12.49 27.72 8.60
CA ASN A 426 13.71 27.70 7.82
C ASN A 426 13.38 27.62 6.32
N TYR A 427 13.36 28.78 5.63
CA TYR A 427 13.03 28.93 4.22
C TYR A 427 13.80 28.00 3.30
N GLU A 428 15.09 27.85 3.55
CA GLU A 428 15.95 26.96 2.79
C GLU A 428 15.43 25.52 2.82
N GLY A 429 15.02 25.06 3.99
CA GLY A 429 14.43 23.74 4.17
C GLY A 429 13.11 23.56 3.43
N HIS A 430 12.23 24.56 3.44
CA HIS A 430 10.93 24.49 2.76
C HIS A 430 11.10 24.32 1.23
N TYR A 431 11.90 25.19 0.60
CA TYR A 431 12.13 25.11 -0.85
C TYR A 431 12.88 23.84 -1.24
N GLN A 432 13.82 23.38 -0.41
CA GLN A 432 14.50 22.11 -0.63
C GLN A 432 13.49 20.93 -0.70
N GLN A 433 12.50 20.90 0.19
CA GLN A 433 11.44 19.87 0.18
C GLN A 433 10.52 20.04 -1.04
N LEU A 434 10.15 21.26 -1.39
CA LEU A 434 9.33 21.54 -2.56
C LEU A 434 10.04 21.08 -3.85
N PHE A 435 11.31 21.37 -4.03
CA PHE A 435 12.10 20.88 -5.15
C PHE A 435 12.20 19.37 -5.17
N TYR A 436 12.40 18.75 -4.01
CA TYR A 436 12.38 17.29 -3.89
C TYR A 436 11.06 16.71 -4.43
N ILE A 437 9.92 17.26 -4.02
CA ILE A 437 8.60 16.83 -4.50
C ILE A 437 8.45 17.03 -6.00
N ILE A 438 8.74 18.24 -6.50
CA ILE A 438 8.60 18.59 -7.93
C ILE A 438 9.44 17.65 -8.79
N PHE A 439 10.73 17.51 -8.49
CA PHE A 439 11.60 16.65 -9.29
C PHE A 439 11.25 15.16 -9.14
N SER A 440 10.82 14.71 -7.98
CA SER A 440 10.33 13.33 -7.81
C SER A 440 9.08 13.04 -8.65
N LEU A 441 8.22 14.05 -8.87
CA LEU A 441 7.03 13.92 -9.72
C LEU A 441 7.35 13.80 -11.21
N PHE A 442 8.57 14.15 -11.68
CA PHE A 442 9.01 13.80 -13.04
C PHE A 442 9.07 12.29 -13.27
N GLY A 443 9.15 11.48 -12.20
CA GLY A 443 8.99 10.03 -12.27
C GLY A 443 7.68 9.54 -12.89
N MET A 444 6.69 10.42 -13.12
CA MET A 444 5.49 10.12 -13.91
C MET A 444 5.78 9.89 -15.39
N TYR A 445 6.84 10.48 -15.89
CA TYR A 445 7.16 10.56 -17.31
C TYR A 445 8.46 9.86 -17.66
N VAL A 446 9.45 9.87 -16.73
CA VAL A 446 10.84 9.46 -16.99
C VAL A 446 11.47 8.82 -15.75
N ASP A 447 12.56 8.09 -15.94
CA ASP A 447 13.38 7.63 -14.83
C ASP A 447 14.10 8.82 -14.19
N VAL A 448 13.84 9.07 -12.91
CA VAL A 448 14.41 10.17 -12.15
C VAL A 448 14.91 9.72 -10.78
N GLU A 449 16.09 10.18 -10.42
CA GLU A 449 16.68 10.04 -9.10
C GLU A 449 16.89 11.43 -8.49
N VAL A 450 16.34 11.66 -7.30
CA VAL A 450 16.43 12.94 -6.58
C VAL A 450 17.10 12.73 -5.23
N ARG A 451 18.11 13.55 -4.92
CA ARG A 451 18.80 13.56 -3.62
C ARG A 451 18.81 14.98 -3.05
N THR A 452 18.69 15.10 -1.74
CA THR A 452 18.67 16.40 -1.06
C THR A 452 19.72 16.50 0.06
N PRO A 453 21.02 16.53 -0.30
CA PRO A 453 22.05 16.85 0.68
C PRO A 453 21.86 18.28 1.21
N LYS A 454 22.43 18.57 2.39
CA LYS A 454 22.28 19.89 3.03
C LYS A 454 22.62 21.04 2.05
N GLY A 455 21.66 21.95 1.89
CA GLY A 455 21.80 23.16 1.07
C GLY A 455 21.79 22.93 -0.45
N ARG A 456 21.31 21.77 -0.94
CA ARG A 456 21.23 21.50 -2.38
C ARG A 456 20.22 20.42 -2.74
N VAL A 457 19.88 20.36 -4.03
CA VAL A 457 19.10 19.26 -4.62
C VAL A 457 19.85 18.75 -5.85
N ASP A 458 20.15 17.46 -5.87
CA ASP A 458 20.81 16.78 -7.00
C ASP A 458 19.75 15.94 -7.72
N VAL A 459 19.65 16.07 -9.05
CA VAL A 459 18.68 15.32 -9.88
C VAL A 459 19.40 14.67 -11.05
N VAL A 460 19.15 13.40 -11.29
CA VAL A 460 19.56 12.68 -12.49
C VAL A 460 18.30 12.13 -13.16
N MET A 461 18.08 12.47 -14.44
CA MET A 461 16.92 11.99 -15.19
C MET A 461 17.25 11.68 -16.64
N ARG A 462 16.55 10.70 -17.22
CA ARG A 462 16.66 10.31 -18.62
C ARG A 462 15.44 10.79 -19.38
N VAL A 463 15.65 11.68 -20.35
CA VAL A 463 14.55 12.24 -21.16
C VAL A 463 14.97 12.28 -22.61
N ALA A 464 14.13 11.76 -23.52
CA ALA A 464 14.31 11.84 -24.97
C ALA A 464 15.74 11.45 -25.45
N GLY A 465 16.30 10.35 -24.91
CA GLY A 465 17.64 9.86 -25.29
C GLY A 465 18.80 10.67 -24.72
N LYS A 466 18.55 11.61 -23.81
CA LYS A 466 19.57 12.39 -23.09
C LYS A 466 19.56 12.09 -21.60
N LEU A 467 20.72 12.23 -20.96
CA LEU A 467 20.89 12.16 -19.53
C LEU A 467 21.09 13.57 -18.97
N TYR A 468 20.13 14.05 -18.19
CA TYR A 468 20.23 15.33 -17.51
C TYR A 468 20.78 15.13 -16.10
N VAL A 469 21.84 15.87 -15.76
CA VAL A 469 22.42 15.96 -14.42
C VAL A 469 22.24 17.38 -13.92
N ILE A 470 21.35 17.56 -12.96
CA ILE A 470 20.97 18.87 -12.45
C ILE A 470 21.45 18.99 -11.01
N GLU A 471 22.16 20.05 -10.69
CA GLU A 471 22.49 20.43 -9.32
C GLU A 471 21.92 21.82 -9.02
N LEU A 472 21.00 21.89 -8.04
CA LEU A 472 20.43 23.13 -7.55
C LEU A 472 21.04 23.45 -6.19
N LYS A 473 21.61 24.64 -6.05
CA LYS A 473 22.16 25.17 -4.79
C LYS A 473 21.33 26.33 -4.27
N LEU A 474 21.12 26.30 -2.97
CA LEU A 474 20.41 27.33 -2.24
C LEU A 474 21.43 28.38 -1.76
N GLY A 475 21.24 29.65 -2.16
CA GLY A 475 22.09 30.76 -1.77
C GLY A 475 23.55 30.72 -2.32
N ARG A 476 23.79 30.03 -3.45
CA ARG A 476 25.12 29.96 -4.12
C ARG A 476 24.96 30.10 -5.63
N SER A 477 26.04 30.46 -6.34
CA SER A 477 25.98 30.70 -7.78
C SER A 477 25.76 29.42 -8.62
N ALA A 478 25.20 29.57 -9.82
CA ALA A 478 24.98 28.50 -10.79
C ALA A 478 26.33 27.87 -11.25
N GLU A 479 27.42 28.66 -11.34
CA GLU A 479 28.75 28.16 -11.64
C GLU A 479 29.28 27.25 -10.54
N ALA A 480 28.96 27.55 -9.27
CA ALA A 480 29.33 26.69 -8.15
C ALA A 480 28.56 25.34 -8.17
N ALA A 481 27.34 25.35 -8.66
CA ALA A 481 26.58 24.10 -8.91
C ALA A 481 27.19 23.32 -10.07
N MET A 482 27.49 23.97 -11.19
CA MET A 482 28.16 23.36 -12.35
C MET A 482 29.52 22.78 -12.00
N ALA A 483 30.36 23.52 -11.26
CA ALA A 483 31.66 23.05 -10.80
C ALA A 483 31.52 21.75 -9.96
N GLN A 484 30.49 21.62 -9.17
CA GLN A 484 30.25 20.42 -8.36
C GLN A 484 29.83 19.22 -9.21
N ILE A 485 29.00 19.41 -10.25
CA ILE A 485 28.66 18.34 -11.21
C ILE A 485 29.94 17.77 -11.81
N ASN A 486 30.85 18.66 -12.21
CA ASN A 486 32.16 18.28 -12.81
C ASN A 486 33.07 17.56 -11.81
N LEU A 487 33.13 18.02 -10.54
CA LEU A 487 33.94 17.39 -9.47
C LEU A 487 33.47 15.99 -9.10
N LYS A 488 32.19 15.72 -9.15
CA LYS A 488 31.60 14.41 -8.80
C LYS A 488 31.75 13.38 -9.91
N GLN A 489 32.28 13.75 -11.06
CA GLN A 489 32.48 12.90 -12.25
C GLN A 489 31.18 12.13 -12.62
N TYR A 490 30.03 12.76 -12.46
CA TYR A 490 28.72 12.17 -12.85
C TYR A 490 28.72 11.71 -14.32
N PRO A 491 29.30 12.49 -15.30
CA PRO A 491 29.33 12.05 -16.69
C PRO A 491 30.09 10.74 -16.89
N GLU A 492 31.19 10.51 -16.15
CA GLU A 492 31.99 9.28 -16.26
C GLU A 492 31.27 8.05 -15.71
N ARG A 493 30.48 8.20 -14.64
CA ARG A 493 29.66 7.12 -14.09
C ARG A 493 28.57 6.63 -15.05
N PHE A 494 28.09 7.51 -15.92
CA PHE A 494 27.04 7.22 -16.89
C PHE A 494 27.56 7.13 -18.34
N SER A 495 28.85 7.24 -18.58
CA SER A 495 29.48 7.12 -19.91
C SER A 495 29.20 5.77 -20.60
N LEU A 496 28.97 4.72 -19.79
CA LEU A 496 28.58 3.40 -20.30
C LEU A 496 27.16 3.35 -20.86
N SER A 497 26.30 4.37 -20.61
CA SER A 497 24.94 4.41 -21.14
C SER A 497 24.82 4.82 -22.60
N GLY A 498 25.90 5.37 -23.20
CA GLY A 498 25.89 5.89 -24.58
C GLY A 498 25.00 7.12 -24.80
N LEU A 499 24.42 7.70 -23.74
CA LEU A 499 23.52 8.85 -23.80
C LEU A 499 24.31 10.15 -23.76
N GLN A 500 23.84 11.17 -24.50
CA GLN A 500 24.35 12.53 -24.38
C GLN A 500 24.05 13.08 -22.98
N VAL A 501 25.07 13.55 -22.27
CA VAL A 501 24.93 14.12 -20.93
C VAL A 501 24.73 15.63 -21.02
N VAL A 502 23.63 16.13 -20.44
CA VAL A 502 23.37 17.57 -20.30
C VAL A 502 23.48 17.94 -18.82
N LYS A 503 24.37 18.87 -18.52
CA LYS A 503 24.63 19.37 -17.16
C LYS A 503 23.86 20.66 -16.92
N VAL A 504 23.23 20.79 -15.76
CA VAL A 504 22.44 21.97 -15.40
C VAL A 504 22.78 22.40 -13.98
N GLY A 505 23.51 23.50 -13.85
CA GLY A 505 23.76 24.14 -12.57
C GLY A 505 22.76 25.25 -12.32
N ILE A 506 22.07 25.23 -11.17
CA ILE A 506 21.00 26.17 -10.84
C ILE A 506 21.33 26.85 -9.50
N ASN A 507 21.17 28.17 -9.46
CA ASN A 507 21.11 28.96 -8.24
C ASN A 507 19.66 29.17 -7.82
N PHE A 508 19.34 28.94 -6.56
CA PHE A 508 18.11 29.43 -5.94
C PHE A 508 18.43 30.64 -5.08
N ASP A 509 17.87 31.80 -5.45
CA ASP A 509 17.99 33.04 -4.73
C ASP A 509 17.06 33.01 -3.49
N VAL A 510 17.66 32.81 -2.32
CA VAL A 510 16.92 32.68 -1.06
C VAL A 510 16.30 34.00 -0.58
N GLU A 511 16.80 35.15 -1.07
CA GLU A 511 16.24 36.47 -0.72
C GLU A 511 15.01 36.79 -1.58
N LYS A 512 15.06 36.41 -2.84
CA LYS A 512 13.94 36.61 -3.79
C LYS A 512 12.95 35.44 -3.83
N HIS A 513 13.25 34.35 -3.15
CA HIS A 513 12.43 33.13 -3.10
C HIS A 513 12.11 32.53 -4.48
N THR A 514 13.05 32.60 -5.42
CA THR A 514 12.88 32.11 -6.79
C THR A 514 14.18 31.57 -7.35
N LEU A 515 14.13 30.96 -8.54
CA LEU A 515 15.35 30.66 -9.26
C LEU A 515 16.06 31.96 -9.61
N GLY A 516 17.35 32.03 -9.31
CA GLY A 516 18.25 33.05 -9.79
C GLY A 516 18.71 32.75 -11.22
N ASP A 517 20.00 32.66 -11.39
CA ASP A 517 20.65 32.27 -12.63
C ASP A 517 20.85 30.75 -12.74
N TRP A 518 21.00 30.28 -13.97
CA TRP A 518 21.34 28.88 -14.27
C TRP A 518 22.32 28.80 -15.44
N VAL A 519 23.12 27.72 -15.44
CA VAL A 519 24.08 27.41 -16.50
C VAL A 519 23.75 26.01 -17.03
N ILE A 520 23.61 25.92 -18.36
CA ILE A 520 23.40 24.66 -19.08
C ILE A 520 24.68 24.38 -19.89
N GLY A 521 25.20 23.14 -19.77
CA GLY A 521 26.38 22.68 -20.48
C GLY A 521 26.24 21.23 -20.94
N GLU A 522 26.92 20.88 -22.01
CA GLU A 522 26.99 19.50 -22.52
C GLU A 522 28.23 18.78 -21.99
#